data_33cda7609bf3d358dd6962353280dff6
#
_entry.id   33cda7609bf3d358dd6962353280dff6
#
_cell.length_a   1.000
_cell.length_b   1.000
_cell.length_c   1.000
_cell.angle_alpha   90.00
_cell.angle_beta   90.00
_cell.angle_gamma   90.00
#
_symmetry.space_group_name_H-M   'P 1'
#
loop_
_entity.id
_entity.type
_entity.pdbx_description
1 polymer ?
#
loop_
_entity_poly.entity_id
_entity_poly.type
_entity_poly.pdbx_seq_one_letter_code
_entity_poly.pdbx_strand_id
1 'polypeptide(L)'
;MNKREFVAGSMAAVVATPALARSADAPAGPGALRHLLTRTQRLPDLVEQAGADAFEAYVGERFDVVGGIGIGEQLVVATVERVARCKVTDQFTVAFAPSSAGATLSSSDGVRLLVHATGQRVALLLERSREGYEARFNLLT
;
A
#
# COMPACT_ATOMS: atom_id res chain seq x y z
N MET A 1 19.27 -44.31 -4.04
CA MET A 1 18.22 -43.46 -3.53
C MET A 1 17.58 -42.67 -4.62
N ASN A 2 16.37 -42.67 -4.58
CA ASN A 2 15.62 -42.07 -5.64
C ASN A 2 15.30 -40.60 -5.35
N LYS A 3 15.55 -39.76 -6.30
CA LYS A 3 15.25 -38.32 -6.18
C LYS A 3 13.76 -38.05 -5.92
N ARG A 4 12.93 -38.91 -6.43
CA ARG A 4 11.48 -38.77 -6.22
C ARG A 4 11.09 -38.98 -4.78
N GLU A 5 11.69 -39.91 -4.14
CA GLU A 5 11.42 -40.18 -2.72
C GLU A 5 11.88 -39.03 -1.85
N PHE A 6 12.99 -38.44 -2.21
CA PHE A 6 13.45 -37.26 -1.52
C PHE A 6 12.49 -36.09 -1.65
N VAL A 7 12.01 -35.87 -2.85
CA VAL A 7 11.06 -34.81 -3.09
C VAL A 7 9.76 -35.04 -2.32
N ALA A 8 9.31 -36.28 -2.30
CA ALA A 8 8.12 -36.62 -1.55
C ALA A 8 8.31 -36.39 -0.04
N GLY A 9 9.49 -36.72 0.44
CA GLY A 9 9.81 -36.43 1.83
C GLY A 9 9.82 -34.95 2.14
N SER A 10 10.34 -34.19 1.23
CA SER A 10 10.33 -32.74 1.36
C SER A 10 8.91 -32.18 1.33
N MET A 11 8.10 -32.74 0.49
CA MET A 11 6.70 -32.33 0.43
C MET A 11 5.97 -32.61 1.74
N ALA A 12 6.26 -33.73 2.32
CA ALA A 12 5.67 -34.04 3.62
C ALA A 12 6.11 -33.05 4.69
N ALA A 13 7.34 -32.67 4.66
CA ALA A 13 7.82 -31.65 5.55
C ALA A 13 7.12 -30.30 5.34
N VAL A 14 6.90 -29.98 4.10
CA VAL A 14 6.16 -28.74 3.78
C VAL A 14 4.73 -28.83 4.26
N VAL A 15 4.13 -29.98 4.13
CA VAL A 15 2.77 -30.15 4.66
C VAL A 15 2.74 -30.00 6.16
N ALA A 16 3.74 -30.46 6.82
CA ALA A 16 3.85 -30.22 8.24
C ALA A 16 4.04 -28.75 8.58
N THR A 17 4.54 -28.02 7.66
CA THR A 17 4.75 -26.61 7.84
C THR A 17 3.50 -25.82 8.17
N PRO A 18 2.41 -26.08 7.57
CA PRO A 18 1.20 -25.39 7.99
C PRO A 18 0.93 -25.60 9.46
N ALA A 19 1.29 -26.72 9.92
CA ALA A 19 1.22 -26.92 11.32
C ALA A 19 2.09 -25.98 12.09
N LEU A 20 3.14 -25.64 11.50
CA LEU A 20 3.95 -24.67 12.07
C LEU A 20 3.34 -23.34 12.10
N ALA A 21 2.73 -23.01 11.03
CA ALA A 21 1.98 -21.79 11.02
C ALA A 21 1.02 -21.77 12.19
N ARG A 22 0.39 -22.86 12.45
CA ARG A 22 -0.50 -22.86 13.58
C ARG A 22 0.19 -22.87 14.90
N SER A 23 1.26 -23.54 15.03
CA SER A 23 1.95 -23.43 16.29
C SER A 23 2.42 -22.01 16.54
N ALA A 24 2.73 -21.30 15.53
CA ALA A 24 2.97 -19.90 15.66
C ALA A 24 1.69 -19.14 15.96
N ASP A 25 0.59 -19.64 15.52
CA ASP A 25 -0.68 -18.99 15.72
C ASP A 25 -1.09 -18.96 17.17
N ALA A 26 -0.97 -20.05 17.83
CA ALA A 26 -1.47 -20.17 19.18
C ALA A 26 -0.88 -19.14 20.16
N PRO A 27 0.42 -19.01 20.26
CA PRO A 27 0.99 -18.02 21.17
C PRO A 27 0.92 -16.60 20.64
N ALA A 28 0.91 -16.46 19.33
CA ALA A 28 0.94 -15.14 18.72
C ALA A 28 -0.45 -14.56 18.46
N GLY A 29 -1.49 -15.37 18.54
CA GLY A 29 -2.83 -14.96 18.17
C GLY A 29 -3.30 -13.65 18.78
N PRO A 30 -3.32 -13.49 20.09
CA PRO A 30 -3.75 -12.24 20.70
C PRO A 30 -2.88 -11.04 20.36
N GLY A 31 -1.60 -11.27 20.30
CA GLY A 31 -0.66 -10.21 19.96
C GLY A 31 -0.74 -9.82 18.49
N ALA A 32 -0.86 -10.78 17.61
CA ALA A 32 -1.02 -10.53 16.19
C ALA A 32 -2.31 -9.77 15.89
N LEU A 33 -3.40 -10.16 16.51
CA LEU A 33 -4.67 -9.45 16.36
C LEU A 33 -4.60 -8.02 16.86
N ARG A 34 -3.99 -7.80 17.99
CA ARG A 34 -3.78 -6.44 18.50
C ARG A 34 -2.96 -5.60 17.56
N HIS A 35 -1.93 -6.18 16.99
CA HIS A 35 -1.09 -5.47 16.04
C HIS A 35 -1.84 -5.11 14.77
N LEU A 36 -2.60 -6.03 14.23
CA LEU A 36 -3.44 -5.80 13.07
C LEU A 36 -4.53 -4.76 13.35
N LEU A 37 -5.24 -4.88 14.44
CA LEU A 37 -6.25 -3.91 14.85
C LEU A 37 -5.64 -2.53 15.07
N THR A 38 -4.52 -2.47 15.73
CA THR A 38 -3.82 -1.21 15.96
C THR A 38 -3.40 -0.55 14.66
N ARG A 39 -2.92 -1.33 13.71
CA ARG A 39 -2.56 -0.83 12.39
C ARG A 39 -3.76 -0.30 11.64
N THR A 40 -4.85 -1.04 11.65
CA THR A 40 -6.08 -0.65 10.97
C THR A 40 -6.72 0.60 11.57
N GLN A 41 -6.65 0.72 12.89
CA GLN A 41 -7.25 1.85 13.60
C GLN A 41 -6.43 3.14 13.54
N ARG A 42 -5.19 3.07 13.10
CA ARG A 42 -4.27 4.22 13.12
C ARG A 42 -3.99 4.85 11.77
N LEU A 43 -4.70 4.44 10.74
CA LEU A 43 -4.54 5.11 9.47
C LEU A 43 -5.05 6.56 9.58
N PRO A 44 -4.21 7.55 9.31
CA PRO A 44 -4.58 8.95 9.44
C PRO A 44 -5.59 9.36 8.38
N ASP A 45 -6.35 10.39 8.69
CA ASP A 45 -7.25 11.00 7.73
C ASP A 45 -6.43 11.82 6.72
N LEU A 46 -6.45 11.40 5.46
CA LEU A 46 -5.70 12.06 4.40
C LEU A 46 -6.28 13.43 4.01
N VAL A 47 -7.51 13.70 4.35
CA VAL A 47 -8.12 15.00 4.10
C VAL A 47 -7.70 16.02 5.15
N GLU A 48 -7.65 15.60 6.39
CA GLU A 48 -7.29 16.47 7.52
C GLU A 48 -5.79 16.56 7.74
N GLN A 49 -5.06 15.48 7.43
CA GLN A 49 -3.64 15.33 7.74
C GLN A 49 -2.82 14.97 6.51
N ALA A 50 -2.95 15.75 5.44
CA ALA A 50 -2.32 15.46 4.16
C ALA A 50 -0.79 15.68 4.13
N GLY A 51 -0.08 15.33 5.20
CA GLY A 51 1.37 15.40 5.26
C GLY A 51 2.07 14.12 4.81
N ALA A 52 3.37 14.19 4.62
CA ALA A 52 4.18 13.02 4.24
C ALA A 52 4.02 11.87 5.23
N ASP A 53 4.02 12.15 6.53
CA ASP A 53 3.84 11.13 7.56
C ASP A 53 2.50 10.40 7.44
N ALA A 54 1.45 11.12 7.05
CA ALA A 54 0.13 10.52 6.83
C ALA A 54 0.17 9.55 5.65
N PHE A 55 0.76 9.94 4.53
CA PHE A 55 0.90 9.05 3.37
C PHE A 55 1.85 7.87 3.63
N GLU A 56 2.89 8.05 4.42
CA GLU A 56 3.78 6.95 4.81
C GLU A 56 3.03 5.82 5.52
N ALA A 57 2.01 6.15 6.30
CA ALA A 57 1.17 5.16 6.94
C ALA A 57 0.35 4.31 5.94
N TYR A 58 0.14 4.82 4.73
CA TYR A 58 -0.58 4.12 3.65
C TYR A 58 0.34 3.38 2.67
N VAL A 59 1.64 3.38 2.86
CA VAL A 59 2.55 2.62 1.98
C VAL A 59 2.18 1.14 2.00
N GLY A 60 1.98 0.59 0.81
CA GLY A 60 1.48 -0.77 0.63
C GLY A 60 -0.04 -0.91 0.64
N GLU A 61 -0.77 0.13 0.96
CA GLU A 61 -2.23 0.13 0.95
C GLU A 61 -2.79 0.43 -0.44
N ARG A 62 -3.94 -0.18 -0.75
CA ARG A 62 -4.60 -0.07 -2.04
C ARG A 62 -5.70 0.98 -2.02
N PHE A 63 -5.77 1.72 -3.10
CA PHE A 63 -6.82 2.67 -3.40
C PHE A 63 -7.50 2.33 -4.71
N ASP A 64 -8.81 2.48 -4.76
CA ASP A 64 -9.58 2.37 -5.98
C ASP A 64 -9.84 3.76 -6.55
N VAL A 65 -9.65 3.91 -7.85
CA VAL A 65 -10.00 5.15 -8.56
C VAL A 65 -11.48 5.13 -8.89
N VAL A 66 -12.24 5.97 -8.23
CA VAL A 66 -13.71 6.01 -8.36
C VAL A 66 -14.22 7.26 -9.07
N GLY A 67 -13.36 8.21 -9.36
CA GLY A 67 -13.73 9.44 -10.05
C GLY A 67 -12.54 10.08 -10.75
N GLY A 68 -12.84 10.95 -11.69
CA GLY A 68 -11.82 11.61 -12.51
C GLY A 68 -11.30 10.72 -13.64
N ILE A 69 -10.03 10.89 -13.96
CA ILE A 69 -9.37 10.10 -15.00
C ILE A 69 -9.00 8.74 -14.44
N GLY A 70 -9.12 7.69 -15.25
CA GLY A 70 -8.70 6.34 -14.87
C GLY A 70 -9.65 5.61 -13.93
N ILE A 71 -10.94 5.91 -13.97
CA ILE A 71 -11.94 5.20 -13.17
C ILE A 71 -11.82 3.68 -13.37
N GLY A 72 -11.79 2.95 -12.25
CA GLY A 72 -11.62 1.51 -12.23
C GLY A 72 -10.18 1.05 -12.06
N GLU A 73 -9.22 1.94 -12.13
CA GLU A 73 -7.83 1.62 -11.78
C GLU A 73 -7.70 1.33 -10.29
N GLN A 74 -6.78 0.44 -9.97
CA GLN A 74 -6.41 0.13 -8.59
C GLN A 74 -4.93 0.44 -8.38
N LEU A 75 -4.67 1.30 -7.44
CA LEU A 75 -3.35 1.83 -7.17
C LEU A 75 -2.91 1.48 -5.76
N VAL A 76 -1.63 1.25 -5.59
CA VAL A 76 -0.99 1.04 -4.29
C VAL A 76 -0.02 2.19 -4.04
N VAL A 77 -0.02 2.72 -2.84
CA VAL A 77 1.01 3.67 -2.44
C VAL A 77 2.34 2.92 -2.36
N ALA A 78 3.23 3.20 -3.30
CA ALA A 78 4.51 2.51 -3.40
C ALA A 78 5.55 3.13 -2.49
N THR A 79 5.74 4.43 -2.59
CA THR A 79 6.73 5.16 -1.79
C THR A 79 6.26 6.56 -1.49
N VAL A 80 6.78 7.11 -0.40
CA VAL A 80 6.68 8.53 -0.06
C VAL A 80 8.10 9.06 0.04
N GLU A 81 8.44 10.01 -0.81
CA GLU A 81 9.78 10.57 -0.87
C GLU A 81 9.75 12.04 -0.46
N ARG A 82 10.48 12.36 0.59
CA ARG A 82 10.62 13.74 1.05
C ARG A 82 11.69 14.43 0.23
N VAL A 83 11.31 15.51 -0.41
CA VAL A 83 12.22 16.33 -1.21
C VAL A 83 12.92 17.35 -0.33
N ALA A 84 12.17 18.07 0.48
CA ALA A 84 12.68 19.04 1.41
C ALA A 84 11.71 19.26 2.57
N ARG A 85 12.25 19.53 3.73
CA ARG A 85 11.48 19.96 4.88
C ARG A 85 12.14 21.16 5.51
N CYS A 86 11.42 22.23 5.63
CA CYS A 86 11.84 23.40 6.37
C CYS A 86 10.75 23.80 7.37
N LYS A 87 11.01 24.83 8.16
CA LYS A 87 10.05 25.27 9.18
C LYS A 87 8.71 25.76 8.60
N VAL A 88 8.68 26.06 7.32
CA VAL A 88 7.54 26.69 6.67
C VAL A 88 6.89 25.78 5.62
N THR A 89 7.64 24.86 5.04
CA THR A 89 7.13 23.98 3.98
C THR A 89 7.56 22.53 4.15
N ASP A 90 6.66 21.63 3.84
CA ASP A 90 6.93 20.21 3.68
C ASP A 90 6.70 19.83 2.21
N GLN A 91 7.78 19.45 1.53
CA GLN A 91 7.75 19.04 0.14
C GLN A 91 8.02 17.56 0.02
N PHE A 92 7.09 16.86 -0.59
CA PHE A 92 7.22 15.40 -0.77
C PHE A 92 6.49 14.95 -2.02
N THR A 93 6.86 13.76 -2.49
CA THR A 93 6.23 13.07 -3.61
C THR A 93 5.70 11.73 -3.13
N VAL A 94 4.48 11.42 -3.52
CA VAL A 94 3.87 10.12 -3.29
C VAL A 94 3.80 9.38 -4.61
N ALA A 95 4.44 8.23 -4.70
CA ALA A 95 4.40 7.38 -5.87
C ALA A 95 3.33 6.29 -5.71
N PHE A 96 2.55 6.10 -6.75
CA PHE A 96 1.52 5.09 -6.85
C PHE A 96 1.89 4.10 -7.95
N ALA A 97 1.81 2.83 -7.65
CA ALA A 97 1.99 1.76 -8.61
C ALA A 97 0.66 1.04 -8.89
N PRO A 98 0.50 0.36 -10.02
CA PRO A 98 -0.66 -0.50 -10.22
C PRO A 98 -0.68 -1.62 -9.17
N SER A 99 -1.86 -1.96 -8.68
CA SER A 99 -2.02 -3.00 -7.67
C SER A 99 -1.71 -4.40 -8.18
N SER A 100 -1.76 -4.59 -9.49
CA SER A 100 -1.43 -5.86 -10.14
C SER A 100 -0.45 -5.65 -11.28
N ALA A 101 0.49 -6.59 -11.43
CA ALA A 101 1.43 -6.58 -12.54
C ALA A 101 0.69 -6.70 -13.88
N GLY A 102 1.09 -5.89 -14.85
CA GLY A 102 0.46 -5.89 -16.17
C GLY A 102 -0.86 -5.15 -16.26
N ALA A 103 -1.32 -4.51 -15.21
CA ALA A 103 -2.49 -3.66 -15.27
C ALA A 103 -2.27 -2.49 -16.24
N THR A 104 -3.26 -2.23 -17.08
CA THR A 104 -3.22 -1.09 -17.99
C THR A 104 -3.65 0.16 -17.24
N LEU A 105 -2.76 1.12 -17.14
CA LEU A 105 -3.03 2.41 -16.57
C LEU A 105 -3.29 3.46 -17.65
N SER A 106 -4.13 4.43 -17.33
CA SER A 106 -4.33 5.59 -18.19
C SER A 106 -3.01 6.35 -18.38
N SER A 107 -2.73 6.75 -19.60
CA SER A 107 -1.55 7.56 -19.91
C SER A 107 -1.71 9.04 -19.57
N SER A 108 -2.89 9.46 -19.19
CA SER A 108 -3.22 10.86 -18.98
C SER A 108 -2.94 11.30 -17.55
N ASP A 109 -2.35 12.46 -17.42
CA ASP A 109 -2.28 13.18 -16.16
C ASP A 109 -3.65 13.76 -15.82
N GLY A 110 -3.94 13.91 -14.57
CA GLY A 110 -5.18 14.52 -14.15
C GLY A 110 -5.62 14.19 -12.75
N VAL A 111 -6.72 14.79 -12.36
CA VAL A 111 -7.31 14.59 -11.04
C VAL A 111 -7.99 13.23 -10.99
N ARG A 112 -7.68 12.48 -9.94
CA ARG A 112 -8.32 11.20 -9.61
C ARG A 112 -8.88 11.25 -8.19
N LEU A 113 -10.07 10.73 -8.03
CA LEU A 113 -10.65 10.50 -6.71
C LEU A 113 -10.30 9.08 -6.29
N LEU A 114 -9.50 8.97 -5.27
CA LEU A 114 -9.04 7.72 -4.70
C LEU A 114 -9.82 7.38 -3.45
N VAL A 115 -10.20 6.13 -3.31
CA VAL A 115 -10.92 5.62 -2.13
C VAL A 115 -10.18 4.43 -1.56
N HIS A 116 -9.87 4.50 -0.29
CA HIS A 116 -9.30 3.40 0.48
C HIS A 116 -10.40 2.50 1.05
N ALA A 117 -10.07 1.25 1.39
CA ALA A 117 -11.01 0.29 1.96
C ALA A 117 -11.67 0.76 3.28
N THR A 118 -11.01 1.63 4.02
CA THR A 118 -11.57 2.27 5.23
C THR A 118 -12.61 3.35 4.96
N GLY A 119 -12.85 3.68 3.70
CA GLY A 119 -13.74 4.77 3.31
C GLY A 119 -13.06 6.13 3.15
N GLN A 120 -11.78 6.22 3.44
CA GLN A 120 -11.00 7.43 3.21
C GLN A 120 -11.01 7.80 1.73
N ARG A 121 -11.26 9.06 1.45
CA ARG A 121 -11.32 9.60 0.09
C ARG A 121 -10.33 10.74 -0.04
N VAL A 122 -9.61 10.76 -1.14
CA VAL A 122 -8.70 11.85 -1.44
C VAL A 122 -8.70 12.12 -2.94
N ALA A 123 -8.81 13.39 -3.31
CA ALA A 123 -8.69 13.80 -4.70
C ALA A 123 -7.26 14.31 -4.94
N LEU A 124 -6.54 13.69 -5.84
CA LEU A 124 -5.16 14.03 -6.15
C LEU A 124 -4.98 14.28 -7.63
N LEU A 125 -4.16 15.27 -7.94
CA LEU A 125 -3.60 15.43 -9.26
C LEU A 125 -2.45 14.44 -9.39
N LEU A 126 -2.63 13.43 -10.23
CA LEU A 126 -1.63 12.42 -10.51
C LEU A 126 -1.00 12.65 -11.87
N GLU A 127 0.31 12.75 -11.89
CA GLU A 127 1.12 12.82 -13.09
C GLU A 127 1.63 11.42 -13.46
N ARG A 128 1.68 11.11 -14.72
CA ARG A 128 2.20 9.83 -15.19
C ARG A 128 3.69 9.75 -14.92
N SER A 129 4.12 8.70 -14.25
CA SER A 129 5.51 8.36 -14.04
C SER A 129 5.89 7.07 -14.77
N ARG A 130 7.15 6.68 -14.66
CA ARG A 130 7.66 5.50 -15.35
C ARG A 130 6.99 4.20 -14.88
N GLU A 131 6.67 4.12 -13.60
CA GLU A 131 6.15 2.91 -12.97
C GLU A 131 4.68 3.00 -12.56
N GLY A 132 4.08 4.15 -12.73
CA GLY A 132 2.69 4.38 -12.32
C GLY A 132 2.33 5.85 -12.38
N TYR A 133 2.04 6.42 -11.24
CA TYR A 133 1.70 7.84 -11.09
C TYR A 133 2.44 8.45 -9.91
N GLU A 134 2.57 9.75 -9.93
CA GLU A 134 3.13 10.56 -8.84
C GLU A 134 2.21 11.72 -8.50
N ALA A 135 2.08 11.97 -7.20
CA ALA A 135 1.48 13.18 -6.67
C ALA A 135 2.57 14.00 -5.95
N ARG A 136 2.71 15.25 -6.30
CA ARG A 136 3.68 16.17 -5.69
C ARG A 136 2.98 17.13 -4.76
N PHE A 137 3.53 17.27 -3.57
CA PHE A 137 2.98 18.12 -2.52
C PHE A 137 3.97 19.18 -2.11
N ASN A 138 3.43 20.36 -1.89
CA ASN A 138 4.14 21.47 -1.29
C ASN A 138 3.20 22.13 -0.27
N LEU A 139 3.30 21.66 0.96
CA LEU A 139 2.41 22.08 2.03
C LEU A 139 3.08 23.14 2.90
N LEU A 140 2.31 24.14 3.27
CA LEU A 140 2.70 25.09 4.29
C LEU A 140 2.51 24.44 5.66
N THR A 141 3.51 24.54 6.49
CA THR A 141 3.51 23.98 7.83
C THR A 141 3.40 25.05 8.90
#